data_8d9f56aa5bf2b65f833682c96a9ef6a7
#
_entry.id   8d9f56aa5bf2b65f833682c96a9ef6a7
#
_cell.length_a   1.000
_cell.length_b   1.000
_cell.length_c   1.000
_cell.angle_alpha   90.00
_cell.angle_beta   90.00
_cell.angle_gamma   90.00
#
_symmetry.space_group_name_H-M   'P 1'
#
loop_
_entity.id
_entity.type
_entity.pdbx_description
1 polymer ?
#
loop_
_entity_poly.entity_id
_entity_poly.type
_entity_poly.pdbx_seq_one_letter_code
_entity_poly.pdbx_strand_id
1 'polypeptide(L)'
;SLADVDGVCTSHLQESQIFVPSTIIEYLGLKANFAEMVDLGGASAVAMVWRAAAAIELGLCNAVLCVVPATPLTPMTEKKPPDFGDMLYFGSSSNRYGSPQAEFEIPYGNLGQNGPYGQVATLYGATYGYDERAMAKISVDQRVNANHTPGAIFRDTPITIDDVVNSPVIASPLHMLEIVMPVLGGAAVLVAGADVARRSRNRPVW
;
A
#
# COMPACT_ATOMS: atom_id res chain seq x y z
N SER A 1 22.98 6.12 11.76
CA SER A 1 22.50 5.43 12.98
C SER A 1 21.10 5.93 13.31
N LEU A 2 20.38 5.24 14.20
CA LEU A 2 19.07 5.74 14.69
C LEU A 2 19.20 7.11 15.38
N ALA A 3 20.35 7.44 15.93
CA ALA A 3 20.59 8.74 16.56
C ALA A 3 20.61 9.91 15.56
N ASP A 4 20.75 9.64 14.28
CA ASP A 4 20.70 10.65 13.23
C ASP A 4 19.26 10.92 12.72
N VAL A 5 18.30 10.10 13.15
CA VAL A 5 16.88 10.22 12.75
C VAL A 5 16.17 11.14 13.72
N ASP A 6 15.71 12.28 13.22
CA ASP A 6 15.02 13.33 13.97
C ASP A 6 13.64 13.69 13.41
N GLY A 7 13.12 12.85 12.51
CA GLY A 7 11.78 12.95 11.97
C GLY A 7 11.15 11.59 11.71
N VAL A 8 9.81 11.50 11.80
CA VAL A 8 9.02 10.30 11.50
C VAL A 8 7.79 10.67 10.69
N CYS A 9 7.59 9.99 9.57
CA CYS A 9 6.32 9.94 8.83
C CYS A 9 5.78 8.51 8.84
N THR A 10 4.49 8.35 9.06
CA THR A 10 3.84 7.03 9.05
C THR A 10 2.45 7.09 8.44
N SER A 11 1.97 5.98 7.92
CA SER A 11 0.55 5.79 7.64
C SER A 11 -0.18 5.33 8.91
N HIS A 12 -1.50 5.28 8.83
CA HIS A 12 -2.30 4.71 9.91
C HIS A 12 -2.08 3.19 10.05
N LEU A 13 -2.41 2.68 11.23
CA LEU A 13 -2.56 1.25 11.51
C LEU A 13 -4.02 0.96 11.81
N GLN A 14 -4.53 -0.18 11.38
CA GLN A 14 -5.90 -0.59 11.71
C GLN A 14 -6.11 -0.73 13.23
N GLU A 15 -5.12 -1.26 13.93
CA GLU A 15 -5.16 -1.49 15.37
C GLU A 15 -4.94 -0.21 16.19
N SER A 16 -4.32 0.80 15.59
CA SER A 16 -4.07 2.08 16.23
C SER A 16 -4.25 3.20 15.21
N GLN A 17 -5.41 3.85 15.29
CA GLN A 17 -5.74 4.94 14.36
C GLN A 17 -5.23 6.30 14.81
N ILE A 18 -4.68 6.38 16.02
CA ILE A 18 -4.19 7.62 16.63
C ILE A 18 -2.81 7.42 17.22
N PHE A 19 -2.04 8.49 17.30
CA PHE A 19 -0.71 8.54 17.92
C PHE A 19 0.33 7.59 17.36
N VAL A 20 0.15 7.06 16.14
CA VAL A 20 1.10 6.11 15.53
C VAL A 20 2.51 6.68 15.43
N PRO A 21 2.75 7.95 15.00
CA PRO A 21 4.10 8.52 15.00
C PRO A 21 4.74 8.54 16.38
N SER A 22 4.01 8.94 17.41
CA SER A 22 4.51 8.98 18.80
C SER A 22 4.88 7.60 19.32
N THR A 23 4.05 6.60 19.02
CA THR A 23 4.31 5.21 19.40
C THR A 23 5.60 4.67 18.76
N ILE A 24 5.84 4.99 17.48
CA ILE A 24 7.08 4.59 16.79
C ILE A 24 8.28 5.32 17.37
N ILE A 25 8.16 6.61 17.68
CA ILE A 25 9.21 7.42 18.29
C ILE A 25 9.62 6.84 19.64
N GLU A 26 8.66 6.54 20.50
CA GLU A 26 8.90 5.92 21.81
C GLU A 26 9.52 4.53 21.69
N TYR A 27 8.96 3.68 20.84
CA TYR A 27 9.43 2.31 20.64
C TYR A 27 10.89 2.27 20.16
N LEU A 28 11.27 3.18 19.27
CA LEU A 28 12.62 3.26 18.73
C LEU A 28 13.56 4.13 19.56
N GLY A 29 13.08 4.82 20.58
CA GLY A 29 13.86 5.74 21.41
C GLY A 29 14.39 6.95 20.65
N LEU A 30 13.64 7.46 19.67
CA LEU A 30 14.05 8.59 18.83
C LEU A 30 13.84 9.92 19.55
N LYS A 31 14.66 10.91 19.16
CA LYS A 31 14.47 12.32 19.54
C LYS A 31 13.99 13.10 18.32
N ALA A 32 12.69 13.01 18.03
CA ALA A 32 12.12 13.56 16.83
C ALA A 32 11.72 15.04 17.02
N ASN A 33 12.10 15.87 16.06
CA ASN A 33 11.66 17.25 15.91
C ASN A 33 10.46 17.38 14.95
N PHE A 34 10.25 16.35 14.11
CA PHE A 34 9.18 16.28 13.12
C PHE A 34 8.46 14.95 13.22
N ALA A 35 7.14 14.99 13.28
CA ALA A 35 6.32 13.77 13.30
C ALA A 35 4.99 14.03 12.59
N GLU A 36 4.64 13.21 11.59
CA GLU A 36 3.42 13.37 10.83
C GLU A 36 2.82 12.00 10.48
N MET A 37 1.48 11.93 10.53
CA MET A 37 0.74 10.82 9.98
C MET A 37 0.16 11.24 8.63
N VAL A 38 0.44 10.47 7.58
CA VAL A 38 0.00 10.73 6.21
C VAL A 38 -0.95 9.63 5.79
N ASP A 39 -2.19 9.99 5.51
CA ASP A 39 -3.20 9.06 5.02
C ASP A 39 -3.81 9.55 3.70
N LEU A 40 -3.31 8.98 2.61
CA LEU A 40 -3.78 9.17 1.25
C LEU A 40 -4.05 7.79 0.59
N GLY A 41 -4.50 6.82 1.39
CA GLY A 41 -4.69 5.46 0.92
C GLY A 41 -3.40 4.87 0.33
N GLY A 42 -3.46 4.24 -0.84
CA GLY A 42 -2.30 3.65 -1.51
C GLY A 42 -1.19 4.63 -1.90
N ALA A 43 -1.48 5.94 -1.95
CA ALA A 43 -0.50 6.98 -2.26
C ALA A 43 0.31 7.44 -1.02
N SER A 44 -0.02 6.98 0.19
CA SER A 44 0.60 7.43 1.45
C SER A 44 2.12 7.28 1.44
N ALA A 45 2.64 6.16 0.95
CA ALA A 45 4.08 5.91 0.93
C ALA A 45 4.86 6.96 0.13
N VAL A 46 4.36 7.32 -1.06
CA VAL A 46 5.00 8.35 -1.91
C VAL A 46 4.83 9.74 -1.31
N ALA A 47 3.65 10.02 -0.75
CA ALA A 47 3.38 11.29 -0.09
C ALA A 47 4.26 11.52 1.15
N MET A 48 4.56 10.47 1.91
CA MET A 48 5.51 10.55 3.03
C MET A 48 6.91 10.98 2.58
N VAL A 49 7.40 10.46 1.47
CA VAL A 49 8.72 10.85 0.91
C VAL A 49 8.72 12.35 0.56
N TRP A 50 7.66 12.84 -0.07
CA TRP A 50 7.51 14.25 -0.40
C TRP A 50 7.44 15.13 0.85
N ARG A 51 6.65 14.73 1.87
CA ARG A 51 6.52 15.44 3.15
C ARG A 51 7.86 15.48 3.90
N ALA A 52 8.56 14.37 3.94
CA ALA A 52 9.88 14.27 4.54
C ALA A 52 10.89 15.21 3.86
N ALA A 53 10.92 15.23 2.54
CA ALA A 53 11.79 16.13 1.78
C ALA A 53 11.46 17.61 2.07
N ALA A 54 10.17 17.96 2.12
CA ALA A 54 9.74 19.32 2.45
C ALA A 54 10.12 19.70 3.89
N ALA A 55 9.97 18.81 4.87
CA ALA A 55 10.36 19.07 6.26
C ALA A 55 11.87 19.30 6.41
N ILE A 56 12.69 18.54 5.67
CA ILE A 56 14.15 18.70 5.65
C ILE A 56 14.53 20.03 5.00
N GLU A 57 13.93 20.38 3.86
CA GLU A 57 14.20 21.63 3.15
C GLU A 57 13.84 22.86 4.01
N LEU A 58 12.76 22.76 4.80
CA LEU A 58 12.35 23.80 5.74
C LEU A 58 13.21 23.84 7.03
N GLY A 59 14.16 22.93 7.19
CA GLY A 59 15.03 22.87 8.37
C GLY A 59 14.35 22.38 9.64
N LEU A 60 13.21 21.70 9.54
CA LEU A 60 12.48 21.13 10.69
C LEU A 60 13.19 19.90 11.27
N CYS A 61 13.88 19.15 10.39
CA CYS A 61 14.62 17.95 10.74
C CYS A 61 15.70 17.68 9.68
N ASN A 62 16.58 16.70 9.94
CA ASN A 62 17.69 16.35 9.05
C ASN A 62 17.50 14.98 8.39
N ALA A 63 16.80 14.07 9.04
CA ALA A 63 16.54 12.73 8.53
C ALA A 63 15.20 12.21 9.04
N VAL A 64 14.34 11.81 8.10
CA VAL A 64 12.97 11.34 8.38
C VAL A 64 12.86 9.87 8.05
N LEU A 65 12.42 9.08 9.02
CA LEU A 65 12.01 7.69 8.82
C LEU A 65 10.56 7.66 8.34
N CYS A 66 10.35 7.28 7.08
CA CYS A 66 9.04 7.07 6.49
C CYS A 66 8.66 5.59 6.63
N VAL A 67 7.60 5.27 7.35
CA VAL A 67 7.20 3.89 7.65
C VAL A 67 5.77 3.63 7.19
N VAL A 68 5.60 2.63 6.36
CA VAL A 68 4.30 1.99 6.14
C VAL A 68 4.27 0.74 7.01
N PRO A 69 3.67 0.83 8.19
CA PRO A 69 3.58 -0.33 9.07
C PRO A 69 2.57 -1.33 8.50
N ALA A 70 2.82 -2.60 8.76
CA ALA A 70 1.87 -3.64 8.43
C ALA A 70 1.40 -4.33 9.69
N THR A 71 0.11 -4.57 9.71
CA THR A 71 -0.51 -5.42 10.71
C THR A 71 -0.28 -6.87 10.34
N PRO A 72 0.18 -7.71 11.28
CA PRO A 72 0.15 -9.15 11.09
C PRO A 72 -1.30 -9.60 10.86
N LEU A 73 -1.56 -10.31 9.74
CA LEU A 73 -2.83 -11.01 9.59
C LEU A 73 -2.91 -12.03 10.72
N THR A 74 -3.91 -11.91 11.57
CA THR A 74 -4.19 -12.94 12.55
C THR A 74 -4.43 -14.24 11.79
N PRO A 75 -3.71 -15.34 12.07
CA PRO A 75 -4.00 -16.60 11.42
C PRO A 75 -5.47 -16.90 11.60
N MET A 76 -6.19 -17.17 10.51
CA MET A 76 -7.58 -17.60 10.57
C MET A 76 -7.60 -19.01 11.18
N THR A 77 -7.62 -19.07 12.49
CA THR A 77 -7.67 -20.33 13.25
C THR A 77 -9.06 -20.97 13.22
N GLU A 78 -10.07 -20.21 12.80
CA GLU A 78 -11.44 -20.69 12.63
C GLU A 78 -11.96 -20.27 11.25
N LYS A 79 -12.61 -21.20 10.54
CA LYS A 79 -13.39 -20.91 9.31
C LYS A 79 -14.67 -20.20 9.72
N LYS A 80 -14.58 -18.99 10.22
CA LYS A 80 -15.73 -18.14 10.44
C LYS A 80 -16.05 -17.47 9.10
N PRO A 81 -17.31 -17.43 8.67
CA PRO A 81 -17.67 -16.63 7.51
C PRO A 81 -17.19 -15.20 7.78
N PRO A 82 -16.58 -14.52 6.79
CA PRO A 82 -16.09 -13.17 6.97
C PRO A 82 -17.26 -12.30 7.45
N ASP A 83 -17.10 -11.66 8.60
CA ASP A 83 -17.98 -10.63 9.08
C ASP A 83 -17.85 -9.41 8.15
N PHE A 84 -18.92 -8.63 8.00
CA PHE A 84 -18.86 -7.35 7.30
C PHE A 84 -17.73 -6.43 7.84
N GLY A 85 -17.42 -6.56 9.15
CA GLY A 85 -16.29 -5.89 9.77
C GLY A 85 -14.93 -6.35 9.24
N ASP A 86 -14.79 -7.64 8.91
CA ASP A 86 -13.56 -8.22 8.38
C ASP A 86 -13.36 -7.91 6.88
N MET A 87 -14.43 -7.47 6.20
CA MET A 87 -14.40 -7.08 4.80
C MET A 87 -13.94 -5.63 4.56
N LEU A 88 -13.64 -4.89 5.61
CA LEU A 88 -13.03 -3.53 5.55
C LEU A 88 -11.58 -3.54 5.05
N TYR A 89 -11.33 -4.43 4.20
CA TYR A 89 -10.06 -4.76 3.69
C TYR A 89 -9.81 -3.96 2.41
N PHE A 90 -8.62 -3.53 2.15
CA PHE A 90 -8.22 -2.82 0.94
C PHE A 90 -8.71 -1.39 0.75
N GLY A 91 -8.40 -0.53 1.70
CA GLY A 91 -8.64 0.90 1.55
C GLY A 91 -10.13 1.22 1.49
N SER A 92 -10.99 0.29 1.90
CA SER A 92 -12.32 0.66 2.29
C SER A 92 -12.19 1.45 3.58
N SER A 93 -12.68 2.63 3.60
CA SER A 93 -12.87 3.37 4.80
C SER A 93 -13.97 2.72 5.64
N SER A 94 -14.19 3.21 6.78
CA SER A 94 -15.09 2.75 7.80
C SER A 94 -16.46 2.25 7.28
N ASN A 95 -16.95 1.11 7.77
CA ASN A 95 -18.34 0.69 7.69
C ASN A 95 -19.23 1.42 8.72
N ARG A 96 -18.68 2.37 9.46
CA ARG A 96 -19.43 3.12 10.45
C ARG A 96 -20.41 4.05 9.76
N TYR A 97 -21.62 4.13 10.33
CA TYR A 97 -22.64 5.08 9.94
C TYR A 97 -22.06 6.48 9.77
N GLY A 98 -22.42 7.17 8.70
CA GLY A 98 -21.95 8.50 8.36
C GLY A 98 -20.64 8.54 7.54
N SER A 99 -20.00 7.40 7.29
CA SER A 99 -18.88 7.36 6.34
C SER A 99 -19.39 7.27 4.90
N PRO A 100 -18.75 7.94 3.92
CA PRO A 100 -19.20 7.89 2.53
C PRO A 100 -19.33 6.46 1.98
N GLN A 101 -18.43 5.57 2.33
CA GLN A 101 -18.47 4.19 1.86
C GLN A 101 -19.63 3.41 2.47
N ALA A 102 -19.89 3.56 3.76
CA ALA A 102 -21.01 2.89 4.42
C ALA A 102 -22.37 3.35 3.88
N GLU A 103 -22.49 4.63 3.52
CA GLU A 103 -23.74 5.22 3.10
C GLU A 103 -23.99 5.07 1.59
N PHE A 104 -22.93 5.21 0.77
CA PHE A 104 -23.08 5.38 -0.67
C PHE A 104 -22.44 4.29 -1.52
N GLU A 105 -21.65 3.39 -0.92
CA GLU A 105 -20.95 2.35 -1.69
C GLU A 105 -21.31 0.94 -1.23
N ILE A 106 -21.16 0.62 0.05
CA ILE A 106 -21.42 -0.72 0.59
C ILE A 106 -22.86 -1.20 0.31
N PRO A 107 -23.90 -0.38 0.46
CA PRO A 107 -25.28 -0.80 0.17
C PRO A 107 -25.50 -1.21 -1.29
N TYR A 108 -24.65 -0.76 -2.19
CA TYR A 108 -24.68 -1.10 -3.62
C TYR A 108 -23.71 -2.20 -4.01
N GLY A 109 -23.11 -2.89 -3.02
CA GLY A 109 -22.20 -4.01 -3.24
C GLY A 109 -20.75 -3.63 -3.51
N ASN A 110 -20.38 -2.35 -3.36
CA ASN A 110 -19.01 -1.91 -3.51
C ASN A 110 -18.24 -2.10 -2.20
N LEU A 111 -17.71 -3.32 -2.01
CA LEU A 111 -17.10 -3.76 -0.76
C LEU A 111 -15.60 -3.49 -0.66
N GLY A 112 -14.99 -2.89 -1.69
CA GLY A 112 -13.56 -2.59 -1.70
C GLY A 112 -13.07 -2.12 -3.06
N GLN A 113 -11.81 -1.81 -3.17
CA GLN A 113 -11.24 -1.11 -4.34
C GLN A 113 -11.37 -1.85 -5.68
N ASN A 114 -11.52 -3.17 -5.70
CA ASN A 114 -11.63 -3.92 -6.95
C ASN A 114 -12.90 -3.57 -7.74
N GLY A 115 -14.02 -3.28 -7.05
CA GLY A 115 -15.26 -2.84 -7.65
C GLY A 115 -15.09 -1.55 -8.48
N PRO A 116 -14.61 -0.44 -7.89
CA PRO A 116 -14.33 0.80 -8.61
C PRO A 116 -13.35 0.63 -9.77
N TYR A 117 -12.29 -0.16 -9.62
CA TYR A 117 -11.38 -0.43 -10.73
C TYR A 117 -12.05 -1.20 -11.87
N GLY A 118 -12.91 -2.16 -11.57
CA GLY A 118 -13.75 -2.84 -12.57
C GLY A 118 -14.66 -1.87 -13.31
N GLN A 119 -15.27 -0.91 -12.60
CA GLN A 119 -16.10 0.14 -13.20
C GLN A 119 -15.29 1.05 -14.13
N VAL A 120 -14.07 1.45 -13.71
CA VAL A 120 -13.15 2.23 -14.56
C VAL A 120 -12.77 1.45 -15.81
N ALA A 121 -12.43 0.17 -15.67
CA ALA A 121 -12.11 -0.70 -16.80
C ALA A 121 -13.29 -0.86 -17.76
N THR A 122 -14.50 -1.00 -17.23
CA THR A 122 -15.74 -1.06 -18.01
C THR A 122 -16.00 0.23 -18.79
N LEU A 123 -15.86 1.38 -18.14
CA LEU A 123 -16.01 2.69 -18.79
C LEU A 123 -14.95 2.91 -19.87
N TYR A 124 -13.70 2.56 -19.59
CA TYR A 124 -12.62 2.62 -20.57
C TYR A 124 -12.95 1.76 -21.79
N GLY A 125 -13.38 0.53 -21.55
CA GLY A 125 -13.77 -0.42 -22.61
C GLY A 125 -14.93 0.08 -23.47
N ALA A 126 -15.92 0.71 -22.85
CA ALA A 126 -17.06 1.30 -23.57
C ALA A 126 -16.64 2.49 -24.45
N THR A 127 -15.60 3.22 -24.05
CA THR A 127 -15.15 4.43 -24.74
C THR A 127 -14.13 4.13 -25.84
N TYR A 128 -13.17 3.23 -25.56
CA TYR A 128 -11.99 3.01 -26.41
C TYR A 128 -11.84 1.58 -26.92
N GLY A 129 -12.69 0.68 -26.49
CA GLY A 129 -12.54 -0.77 -26.69
C GLY A 129 -11.74 -1.41 -25.54
N TYR A 130 -12.11 -2.63 -25.18
CA TYR A 130 -11.44 -3.41 -24.14
C TYR A 130 -10.74 -4.61 -24.77
N ASP A 131 -9.43 -4.66 -24.63
CA ASP A 131 -8.63 -5.82 -25.01
C ASP A 131 -8.18 -6.55 -23.75
N GLU A 132 -8.86 -7.63 -23.41
CA GLU A 132 -8.59 -8.46 -22.25
C GLU A 132 -7.17 -9.03 -22.26
N ARG A 133 -6.66 -9.40 -23.43
CA ARG A 133 -5.32 -9.96 -23.55
C ARG A 133 -4.23 -8.91 -23.36
N ALA A 134 -4.49 -7.67 -23.77
CA ALA A 134 -3.59 -6.54 -23.50
C ALA A 134 -3.52 -6.22 -22.01
N MET A 135 -4.65 -6.28 -21.31
CA MET A 135 -4.68 -6.10 -19.85
C MET A 135 -3.96 -7.24 -19.14
N ALA A 136 -4.24 -8.49 -19.52
CA ALA A 136 -3.57 -9.66 -18.97
C ALA A 136 -2.04 -9.63 -19.15
N LYS A 137 -1.56 -9.02 -20.24
CA LYS A 137 -0.13 -8.86 -20.51
C LYS A 137 0.60 -8.10 -19.40
N ILE A 138 -0.04 -7.11 -18.76
CA ILE A 138 0.54 -6.34 -17.64
C ILE A 138 0.89 -7.29 -16.50
N SER A 139 -0.03 -8.18 -16.12
CA SER A 139 0.18 -9.15 -15.05
C SER A 139 1.28 -10.14 -15.41
N VAL A 140 1.33 -10.59 -16.67
CA VAL A 140 2.39 -11.49 -17.16
C VAL A 140 3.76 -10.82 -17.10
N ASP A 141 3.88 -9.56 -17.54
CA ASP A 141 5.15 -8.84 -17.52
C ASP A 141 5.64 -8.59 -16.08
N GLN A 142 4.74 -8.28 -15.17
CA GLN A 142 5.10 -8.19 -13.74
C GLN A 142 5.54 -9.55 -13.19
N ARG A 143 4.89 -10.64 -13.58
CA ARG A 143 5.29 -11.99 -13.19
C ARG A 143 6.66 -12.36 -13.73
N VAL A 144 6.97 -12.00 -14.97
CA VAL A 144 8.32 -12.19 -15.55
C VAL A 144 9.37 -11.46 -14.71
N ASN A 145 9.09 -10.20 -14.28
CA ASN A 145 9.99 -9.49 -13.39
C ASN A 145 10.16 -10.19 -12.04
N ALA A 146 9.07 -10.72 -11.47
CA ALA A 146 9.12 -11.49 -10.23
C ALA A 146 9.96 -12.77 -10.39
N ASN A 147 9.83 -13.48 -11.52
CA ASN A 147 10.60 -14.69 -11.79
C ASN A 147 12.12 -14.44 -11.80
N HIS A 148 12.56 -13.22 -12.12
CA HIS A 148 13.96 -12.82 -12.13
C HIS A 148 14.41 -12.12 -10.83
N THR A 149 13.48 -11.86 -9.90
CA THR A 149 13.79 -11.12 -8.65
C THR A 149 14.02 -12.10 -7.50
N PRO A 150 15.23 -12.13 -6.91
CA PRO A 150 15.49 -12.94 -5.73
C PRO A 150 14.55 -12.57 -4.57
N GLY A 151 13.92 -13.57 -3.96
CA GLY A 151 13.02 -13.38 -2.82
C GLY A 151 11.58 -12.96 -3.18
N ALA A 152 11.26 -12.78 -4.45
CA ALA A 152 9.87 -12.55 -4.84
C ALA A 152 9.01 -13.79 -4.57
N ILE A 153 7.81 -13.59 -4.02
CA ILE A 153 6.89 -14.68 -3.63
C ILE A 153 6.54 -15.58 -4.82
N PHE A 154 6.36 -14.97 -6.00
CA PHE A 154 5.99 -15.69 -7.22
C PHE A 154 7.16 -16.01 -8.15
N ARG A 155 8.39 -16.02 -7.63
CA ARG A 155 9.59 -16.24 -8.43
C ARG A 155 9.54 -17.51 -9.26
N ASP A 156 9.06 -18.59 -8.68
CA ASP A 156 9.06 -19.90 -9.30
C ASP A 156 7.70 -20.30 -9.89
N THR A 157 6.82 -19.31 -10.10
CA THR A 157 5.45 -19.53 -10.56
C THR A 157 5.16 -18.65 -11.79
N PRO A 158 5.68 -18.99 -12.98
CA PRO A 158 5.38 -18.26 -14.21
C PRO A 158 3.89 -18.36 -14.56
N ILE A 159 3.38 -17.36 -15.27
CA ILE A 159 2.01 -17.34 -15.80
C ILE A 159 2.03 -16.90 -17.27
N THR A 160 1.02 -17.32 -18.01
CA THR A 160 0.75 -16.94 -19.39
C THR A 160 -0.47 -15.98 -19.45
N ILE A 161 -0.67 -15.36 -20.61
CA ILE A 161 -1.88 -14.56 -20.86
C ILE A 161 -3.13 -15.44 -20.71
N ASP A 162 -3.08 -16.68 -21.18
CA ASP A 162 -4.23 -17.59 -21.08
C ASP A 162 -4.52 -18.00 -19.63
N ASP A 163 -3.51 -18.10 -18.76
CA ASP A 163 -3.73 -18.33 -17.33
C ASP A 163 -4.47 -17.16 -16.69
N VAL A 164 -4.16 -15.92 -17.11
CA VAL A 164 -4.81 -14.71 -16.57
C VAL A 164 -6.26 -14.65 -17.02
N VAL A 165 -6.53 -14.72 -18.32
CA VAL A 165 -7.89 -14.58 -18.88
C VAL A 165 -8.82 -15.74 -18.51
N ASN A 166 -8.28 -16.91 -18.17
CA ASN A 166 -9.06 -18.05 -17.68
C ASN A 166 -9.16 -18.10 -16.16
N SER A 167 -8.53 -17.18 -15.43
CA SER A 167 -8.67 -17.13 -13.98
C SER A 167 -10.05 -16.56 -13.57
N PRO A 168 -10.55 -16.86 -12.37
CA PRO A 168 -11.87 -16.41 -11.95
C PRO A 168 -12.03 -14.89 -12.04
N VAL A 169 -13.17 -14.43 -12.54
CA VAL A 169 -13.56 -13.00 -12.51
C VAL A 169 -13.89 -12.61 -11.07
N ILE A 170 -13.25 -11.57 -10.56
CA ILE A 170 -13.46 -11.04 -9.20
C ILE A 170 -14.30 -9.79 -9.22
N ALA A 171 -14.00 -8.86 -10.11
CA ALA A 171 -14.76 -7.61 -10.32
C ALA A 171 -14.75 -7.29 -11.81
N SER A 172 -15.82 -7.71 -12.51
CA SER A 172 -15.87 -7.59 -13.97
C SER A 172 -15.43 -6.21 -14.48
N PRO A 173 -14.52 -6.16 -15.48
CA PRO A 173 -13.96 -7.26 -16.26
C PRO A 173 -12.67 -7.87 -15.67
N LEU A 174 -12.28 -7.52 -14.45
CA LEU A 174 -10.99 -7.90 -13.86
C LEU A 174 -11.00 -9.34 -13.32
N HIS A 175 -9.97 -10.10 -13.68
CA HIS A 175 -9.73 -11.46 -13.23
C HIS A 175 -8.84 -11.51 -11.99
N MET A 176 -8.81 -12.66 -11.32
CA MET A 176 -8.07 -12.86 -10.07
C MET A 176 -6.57 -12.57 -10.21
N LEU A 177 -5.96 -12.92 -11.32
CA LEU A 177 -4.52 -12.68 -11.54
C LEU A 177 -4.19 -11.24 -11.98
N GLU A 178 -5.19 -10.39 -12.15
CA GLU A 178 -5.04 -8.96 -12.46
C GLU A 178 -5.16 -8.07 -11.23
N ILE A 179 -5.64 -8.61 -10.11
CA ILE A 179 -5.81 -7.85 -8.88
C ILE A 179 -4.65 -8.08 -7.91
N VAL A 180 -4.46 -7.10 -7.01
CA VAL A 180 -3.42 -7.20 -5.98
C VAL A 180 -3.71 -8.33 -5.01
N MET A 181 -2.70 -9.14 -4.72
CA MET A 181 -2.79 -10.14 -3.67
C MET A 181 -2.53 -9.49 -2.31
N PRO A 182 -3.37 -9.77 -1.30
CA PRO A 182 -3.08 -9.38 0.08
C PRO A 182 -1.77 -10.00 0.56
N VAL A 183 -0.89 -9.16 1.10
CA VAL A 183 0.39 -9.62 1.65
C VAL A 183 0.61 -9.01 3.03
N LEU A 184 1.33 -9.74 3.86
CA LEU A 184 1.89 -9.22 5.11
C LEU A 184 3.24 -8.59 4.80
N GLY A 185 3.45 -7.41 5.31
CA GLY A 185 4.75 -6.78 5.20
C GLY A 185 4.67 -5.29 5.48
N GLY A 186 5.69 -4.77 6.12
CA GLY A 186 5.91 -3.33 6.27
C GLY A 186 7.07 -2.89 5.39
N ALA A 187 7.12 -1.61 5.11
CA ALA A 187 8.21 -0.99 4.39
C ALA A 187 8.66 0.29 5.09
N ALA A 188 9.96 0.56 5.01
CA ALA A 188 10.51 1.82 5.52
C ALA A 188 11.50 2.41 4.53
N VAL A 189 11.47 3.72 4.41
CA VAL A 189 12.42 4.51 3.62
C VAL A 189 12.99 5.61 4.51
N LEU A 190 14.29 5.83 4.44
CA LEU A 190 14.94 6.94 5.10
C LEU A 190 15.18 8.07 4.08
N VAL A 191 14.57 9.22 4.33
CA VAL A 191 14.81 10.44 3.58
C VAL A 191 15.72 11.32 4.42
N ALA A 192 16.81 11.82 3.85
CA ALA A 192 17.80 12.58 4.61
C ALA A 192 18.37 13.74 3.80
N GLY A 193 18.73 14.81 4.48
CA GLY A 193 19.51 15.89 3.90
C GLY A 193 20.87 15.40 3.37
N ALA A 194 21.40 16.10 2.39
CA ALA A 194 22.62 15.69 1.68
C ALA A 194 23.81 15.38 2.62
N ASP A 195 23.97 16.14 3.70
CA ASP A 195 25.07 15.96 4.65
C ASP A 195 24.96 14.66 5.47
N VAL A 196 23.73 14.26 5.81
CA VAL A 196 23.46 12.97 6.47
C VAL A 196 23.60 11.83 5.46
N ALA A 197 23.04 11.99 4.25
CA ALA A 197 23.06 10.99 3.20
C ALA A 197 24.49 10.61 2.77
N ARG A 198 25.40 11.60 2.65
CA ARG A 198 26.81 11.35 2.31
C ARG A 198 27.58 10.50 3.34
N ARG A 199 27.11 10.45 4.60
CA ARG A 199 27.70 9.62 5.66
C ARG A 199 27.10 8.21 5.72
N SER A 200 26.12 7.92 4.85
CA SER A 200 25.49 6.60 4.80
C SER A 200 26.46 5.53 4.30
N ARG A 201 26.31 4.31 4.83
CA ARG A 201 27.03 3.13 4.30
C ARG A 201 26.48 2.71 2.92
N ASN A 202 25.20 2.94 2.70
CA ASN A 202 24.55 2.62 1.45
C ASN A 202 24.68 3.80 0.48
N ARG A 203 24.80 3.50 -0.81
CA ARG A 203 24.81 4.53 -1.84
C ARG A 203 23.44 5.25 -1.82
N PRO A 204 23.41 6.57 -1.59
CA PRO A 204 22.14 7.30 -1.62
C PRO A 204 21.59 7.39 -3.04
N VAL A 205 20.27 7.45 -3.15
CA VAL A 205 19.55 7.82 -4.36
C VAL A 205 19.22 9.30 -4.25
N TRP A 206 19.60 10.07 -5.26
CA TRP A 206 19.45 11.54 -5.30
C TRP A 206 18.21 11.94 -6.11
#